data_a1101c0df49b3d9bc8fd8a5ef47f3de9
#
_entry.id   a1101c0df49b3d9bc8fd8a5ef47f3de9
#
_cell.length_a   1.000
_cell.length_b   1.000
_cell.length_c   1.000
_cell.angle_alpha   90.00
_cell.angle_beta   90.00
_cell.angle_gamma   90.00
#
_symmetry.space_group_name_H-M   'P 1'
#
loop_
_entity.id
_entity.type
_entity.pdbx_description
1 polymer ?
#
loop_
_entity_poly.entity_id
_entity_poly.type
_entity_poly.pdbx_seq_one_letter_code
_entity_poly.pdbx_strand_id
1 'polypeptide(L)'
;MPECPCGSRTGYARCCAPIHDGQRQAVTAEELMRSRYAAFVLGRADHLYRSWHPRTRPPEVELAEVRWLGLTVIEVVGGGPEDETGTVEFVARYRGGSLRERSRFARRAGRWMYLDAE
;
A
#
# COMPACT_ATOMS: atom_id res chain seq x y z
N MET A 1 15.37 10.60 -12.78
CA MET A 1 14.22 9.73 -12.51
C MET A 1 13.62 10.11 -11.16
N PRO A 2 12.32 10.31 -11.10
CA PRO A 2 11.70 10.63 -9.82
C PRO A 2 11.75 9.43 -8.88
N GLU A 3 11.92 9.72 -7.61
CA GLU A 3 11.82 8.71 -6.59
C GLU A 3 10.38 8.18 -6.50
N CYS A 4 10.23 6.94 -6.03
CA CYS A 4 8.91 6.37 -5.82
C CYS A 4 8.15 7.18 -4.76
N PRO A 5 6.86 7.49 -5.00
CA PRO A 5 6.06 8.22 -4.01
C PRO A 5 6.00 7.54 -2.64
N CYS A 6 6.26 6.23 -2.57
CA CYS A 6 6.14 5.48 -1.32
C CYS A 6 7.20 5.85 -0.27
N GLY A 7 8.19 6.68 -0.61
CA GLY A 7 9.20 7.12 0.33
C GLY A 7 10.39 6.19 0.47
N SER A 8 10.53 5.21 -0.42
CA SER A 8 11.66 4.27 -0.38
C SER A 8 12.98 4.89 -0.84
N ARG A 9 12.93 6.05 -1.48
CA ARG A 9 14.08 6.73 -2.12
C ARG A 9 14.65 5.96 -3.32
N THR A 10 13.97 4.93 -3.75
CA THR A 10 14.31 4.17 -4.96
C THR A 10 13.44 4.70 -6.10
N GLY A 11 13.94 4.69 -7.32
CA GLY A 11 13.15 5.10 -8.47
C GLY A 11 11.91 4.24 -8.63
N TYR A 12 10.79 4.84 -9.03
CA TYR A 12 9.51 4.13 -9.14
C TYR A 12 9.63 2.86 -9.99
N ALA A 13 10.34 2.92 -11.11
CA ALA A 13 10.49 1.78 -12.02
C ALA A 13 11.12 0.55 -11.37
N ARG A 14 11.87 0.75 -10.28
CA ARG A 14 12.53 -0.34 -9.54
C ARG A 14 11.89 -0.58 -8.18
N CYS A 15 10.85 0.15 -7.85
CA CYS A 15 10.20 0.06 -6.54
C CYS A 15 8.78 -0.45 -6.70
N CYS A 16 7.80 0.44 -6.77
CA CYS A 16 6.40 0.03 -6.78
C CYS A 16 5.87 -0.34 -8.17
N ALA A 17 6.52 0.14 -9.26
CA ALA A 17 6.03 -0.18 -10.60
C ALA A 17 5.92 -1.68 -10.87
N PRO A 18 6.93 -2.52 -10.57
CA PRO A 18 6.79 -3.96 -10.80
C PRO A 18 5.65 -4.59 -10.01
N ILE A 19 5.38 -4.08 -8.81
CA ILE A 19 4.27 -4.56 -7.98
C ILE A 19 2.94 -4.12 -8.59
N HIS A 20 2.85 -2.86 -9.02
CA HIS A 20 1.65 -2.33 -9.67
C HIS A 20 1.32 -3.09 -10.96
N ASP A 21 2.34 -3.47 -11.71
CA ASP A 21 2.18 -4.14 -12.99
C ASP A 21 2.04 -5.66 -12.86
N GLY A 22 2.08 -6.19 -11.64
CA GLY A 22 1.94 -7.62 -11.42
C GLY A 22 3.17 -8.45 -11.74
N GLN A 23 4.31 -7.81 -11.98
CA GLN A 23 5.57 -8.50 -12.30
C GLN A 23 6.26 -9.05 -11.06
N ARG A 24 5.95 -8.50 -9.89
CA ARG A 24 6.54 -8.90 -8.62
C ARG A 24 5.49 -8.79 -7.53
N GLN A 25 5.54 -9.68 -6.53
CA GLN A 25 4.67 -9.60 -5.37
C GLN A 25 5.39 -8.90 -4.22
N ALA A 26 4.63 -8.19 -3.40
CA ALA A 26 5.16 -7.63 -2.16
C ALA A 26 5.60 -8.76 -1.23
N VAL A 27 6.78 -8.64 -0.66
CA VAL A 27 7.36 -9.67 0.23
C VAL A 27 6.87 -9.48 1.66
N THR A 28 6.54 -8.25 2.04
CA THR A 28 6.11 -7.91 3.39
C THR A 28 4.83 -7.07 3.34
N ALA A 29 4.12 -7.03 4.47
CA ALA A 29 2.94 -6.17 4.60
C ALA A 29 3.32 -4.69 4.41
N GLU A 30 4.48 -4.28 4.94
CA GLU A 30 4.94 -2.90 4.74
C GLU A 30 5.16 -2.58 3.27
N GLU A 31 5.78 -3.50 2.53
CA GLU A 31 5.99 -3.30 1.09
C GLU A 31 4.66 -3.16 0.35
N LEU A 32 3.68 -4.00 0.71
CA LEU A 32 2.35 -3.88 0.11
C LEU A 32 1.71 -2.54 0.46
N MET A 33 1.79 -2.12 1.72
CA MET A 33 1.21 -0.84 2.14
C MET A 33 1.82 0.32 1.36
N ARG A 34 3.15 0.33 1.22
CA ARG A 34 3.84 1.38 0.46
C ARG A 34 3.41 1.39 -1.00
N SER A 35 3.23 0.19 -1.60
CA SER A 35 2.79 0.11 -2.99
C SER A 35 1.36 0.62 -3.16
N ARG A 36 0.50 0.42 -2.17
CA ARG A 36 -0.86 0.93 -2.21
C ARG A 36 -0.89 2.45 -2.07
N TYR A 37 -0.06 3.03 -1.19
CA TYR A 37 0.06 4.48 -1.10
C TYR A 37 0.51 5.06 -2.45
N ALA A 38 1.54 4.48 -3.06
CA ALA A 38 2.00 4.93 -4.38
C ALA A 38 0.89 4.81 -5.43
N ALA A 39 0.04 3.78 -5.31
CA ALA A 39 -1.10 3.61 -6.21
C ALA A 39 -2.13 4.72 -6.06
N PHE A 40 -2.39 5.19 -4.83
CA PHE A 40 -3.24 6.35 -4.63
C PHE A 40 -2.64 7.61 -5.26
N VAL A 41 -1.33 7.80 -5.10
CA VAL A 41 -0.64 8.98 -5.67
C VAL A 41 -0.71 8.96 -7.19
N LEU A 42 -0.54 7.80 -7.81
CA LEU A 42 -0.41 7.67 -9.26
C LEU A 42 -1.69 7.26 -9.97
N GLY A 43 -2.80 7.07 -9.22
CA GLY A 43 -4.07 6.73 -9.83
C GLY A 43 -4.18 5.28 -10.30
N ARG A 44 -3.46 4.35 -9.66
CA ARG A 44 -3.48 2.92 -10.04
C ARG A 44 -4.59 2.18 -9.29
N ALA A 45 -5.84 2.47 -9.64
CA ALA A 45 -6.99 1.84 -9.02
C ALA A 45 -7.01 0.32 -9.22
N ASP A 46 -6.46 -0.17 -10.32
CA ASP A 46 -6.35 -1.60 -10.60
C ASP A 46 -5.55 -2.33 -9.53
N HIS A 47 -4.41 -1.74 -9.12
CA HIS A 47 -3.59 -2.33 -8.06
C HIS A 47 -4.32 -2.31 -6.72
N LEU A 48 -5.00 -1.21 -6.40
CA LEU A 48 -5.76 -1.10 -5.17
C LEU A 48 -6.84 -2.17 -5.09
N TYR A 49 -7.56 -2.39 -6.18
CA TYR A 49 -8.60 -3.40 -6.25
C TYR A 49 -8.02 -4.82 -6.09
N ARG A 50 -6.99 -5.15 -6.88
CA ARG A 50 -6.40 -6.49 -6.87
C ARG A 50 -5.72 -6.83 -5.53
N SER A 51 -5.17 -5.84 -4.83
CA SER A 51 -4.49 -6.05 -3.56
C SER A 51 -5.39 -5.91 -2.33
N TRP A 52 -6.69 -5.70 -2.53
CA TRP A 52 -7.67 -5.62 -1.46
C TRP A 52 -8.29 -7.00 -1.25
N HIS A 53 -8.27 -7.49 -0.01
CA HIS A 53 -8.77 -8.83 0.29
C HIS A 53 -10.23 -8.96 -0.14
N PRO A 54 -10.59 -10.04 -0.88
CA PRO A 54 -11.98 -10.19 -1.39
C PRO A 54 -13.05 -10.13 -0.31
N ARG A 55 -12.73 -10.52 0.92
CA ARG A 55 -13.70 -10.51 2.02
C ARG A 55 -14.17 -9.11 2.39
N THR A 56 -13.33 -8.09 2.17
CA THR A 56 -13.62 -6.71 2.56
C THR A 56 -13.61 -5.75 1.38
N ARG A 57 -13.25 -6.23 0.20
CA ARG A 57 -13.08 -5.41 -0.98
C ARG A 57 -14.41 -4.84 -1.47
N PRO A 58 -14.48 -3.51 -1.71
CA PRO A 58 -15.69 -2.93 -2.31
C PRO A 58 -15.82 -3.37 -3.77
N PRO A 59 -17.03 -3.27 -4.36
CA PRO A 59 -17.21 -3.63 -5.77
C PRO A 59 -16.33 -2.80 -6.71
N GLU A 60 -16.04 -1.57 -6.33
CA GLU A 60 -15.29 -0.64 -7.14
C GLU A 60 -14.44 0.25 -6.23
N VAL A 61 -13.22 0.54 -6.64
CA VAL A 61 -12.33 1.45 -5.92
C VAL A 61 -12.43 2.83 -6.56
N GLU A 62 -12.91 3.81 -5.78
CA GLU A 62 -12.98 5.19 -6.22
C GLU A 62 -11.78 5.95 -5.69
N LEU A 63 -11.15 6.73 -6.57
CA LEU A 63 -10.01 7.56 -6.21
C LEU A 63 -10.49 9.00 -5.98
N ALA A 64 -10.29 9.50 -4.76
CA ALA A 64 -10.58 10.89 -4.45
C ALA A 64 -9.50 11.80 -5.06
N GLU A 65 -9.88 13.02 -5.40
CA GLU A 65 -8.91 14.02 -5.86
C GLU A 65 -8.17 14.58 -4.66
N VAL A 66 -7.11 13.89 -4.27
CA VAL A 66 -6.28 14.26 -3.13
C VAL A 66 -4.85 14.46 -3.61
N ARG A 67 -4.25 15.57 -3.20
CA ARG A 67 -2.83 15.81 -3.47
C ARG A 67 -2.01 15.26 -2.33
N TRP A 68 -1.45 14.08 -2.53
CA TRP A 68 -0.62 13.41 -1.53
C TRP A 68 0.76 14.05 -1.49
N LEU A 69 1.29 14.27 -0.28
CA LEU A 69 2.55 14.98 -0.05
C LEU A 69 3.62 14.11 0.58
N GLY A 70 3.27 12.97 1.15
CA GLY A 70 4.27 12.09 1.73
C GLY A 70 3.67 11.05 2.65
N LEU A 71 4.50 10.05 2.95
CA LEU A 71 4.14 8.92 3.79
C LEU A 71 5.20 8.73 4.86
N THR A 72 4.76 8.51 6.10
CA THR A 72 5.64 8.14 7.21
C THR A 72 5.09 6.87 7.84
N VAL A 73 5.88 5.80 7.85
CA VAL A 73 5.52 4.56 8.55
C VAL A 73 5.90 4.73 10.01
N ILE A 74 4.93 4.51 10.90
CA ILE A 74 5.10 4.70 12.35
C ILE A 74 5.50 3.39 13.02
N GLU A 75 4.79 2.30 12.72
CA GLU A 75 5.02 1.02 13.37
C GLU A 75 4.63 -0.12 12.45
N VAL A 76 5.41 -1.19 12.49
CA VAL A 76 5.12 -2.43 11.77
C VAL A 76 5.11 -3.56 12.80
N VAL A 77 4.02 -4.33 12.83
CA VAL A 77 3.90 -5.49 13.71
C VAL A 77 3.60 -6.72 12.85
N GLY A 78 4.48 -7.72 12.90
CA GLY A 78 4.35 -8.88 12.04
C GLY A 78 4.53 -8.50 10.58
N GLY A 79 3.91 -9.24 9.68
CA GLY A 79 3.92 -8.92 8.25
C GLY A 79 5.23 -9.21 7.54
N GLY A 80 6.11 -9.99 8.16
CA GLY A 80 7.38 -10.36 7.56
C GLY A 80 7.22 -11.43 6.49
N PRO A 81 8.32 -11.81 5.82
CA PRO A 81 8.25 -12.74 4.68
C PRO A 81 7.63 -14.10 5.00
N GLU A 82 7.65 -14.51 6.27
CA GLU A 82 7.13 -15.82 6.69
C GLU A 82 5.84 -15.70 7.52
N ASP A 83 5.34 -14.48 7.74
CA ASP A 83 4.13 -14.27 8.54
C ASP A 83 2.88 -14.37 7.66
N GLU A 84 1.75 -14.71 8.29
CA GLU A 84 0.46 -14.79 7.61
C GLU A 84 -0.37 -13.53 7.79
N THR A 85 -0.06 -12.74 8.82
CA THR A 85 -0.77 -11.48 9.09
C THR A 85 0.23 -10.42 9.50
N GLY A 86 -0.19 -9.15 9.38
CA GLY A 86 0.63 -8.04 9.81
C GLY A 86 -0.18 -6.77 9.92
N THR A 87 0.37 -5.82 10.65
CA THR A 87 -0.24 -4.51 10.86
C THR A 87 0.79 -3.44 10.56
N VAL A 88 0.38 -2.39 9.85
CA VAL A 88 1.24 -1.25 9.56
C VAL A 88 0.51 0.02 9.92
N GLU A 89 1.11 0.79 10.82
CA GLU A 89 0.58 2.10 11.18
C GLU A 89 1.37 3.17 10.44
N PHE A 90 0.68 4.13 9.86
CA PHE A 90 1.32 5.16 9.06
C PHE A 90 0.56 6.49 9.12
N VAL A 91 1.25 7.55 8.70
CA VAL A 91 0.65 8.85 8.46
C VAL A 91 0.87 9.19 6.99
N ALA A 92 -0.22 9.46 6.29
CA ALA A 92 -0.18 9.95 4.92
C ALA A 92 -0.57 11.42 4.93
N ARG A 93 0.34 12.27 4.47
CA ARG A 93 0.10 13.70 4.44
C ARG A 93 -0.44 14.10 3.08
N TYR A 94 -1.41 15.00 3.07
CA TYR A 94 -1.97 15.53 1.85
C TYR A 94 -2.18 17.04 2.01
N ARG A 95 -2.42 17.71 0.91
CA ARG A 95 -2.65 19.14 0.94
C ARG A 95 -3.93 19.43 1.72
N GLY A 96 -3.78 20.07 2.86
CA GLY A 96 -4.87 20.41 3.77
C GLY A 96 -4.93 19.60 5.04
N GLY A 97 -4.10 18.52 5.17
CA GLY A 97 -4.12 17.74 6.40
C GLY A 97 -3.30 16.45 6.34
N SER A 98 -3.66 15.53 7.20
CA SER A 98 -3.03 14.22 7.25
C SER A 98 -4.04 13.16 7.67
N LEU A 99 -3.75 11.93 7.27
CA LEU A 99 -4.50 10.74 7.66
C LEU A 99 -3.57 9.82 8.41
N ARG A 100 -3.96 9.42 9.63
CA ARG A 100 -3.25 8.40 10.39
C ARG A 100 -4.11 7.15 10.42
N GLU A 101 -3.53 6.02 10.04
CA GLU A 101 -4.27 4.76 9.96
C GLU A 101 -3.39 3.62 10.43
N ARG A 102 -4.02 2.63 11.04
CA ARG A 102 -3.38 1.36 11.39
C ARG A 102 -4.07 0.28 10.56
N SER A 103 -3.40 -0.14 9.48
CA SER A 103 -3.96 -1.07 8.52
C SER A 103 -3.60 -2.50 8.85
N ARG A 104 -4.55 -3.41 8.65
CA ARG A 104 -4.33 -4.84 8.83
C ARG A 104 -4.21 -5.51 7.48
N PHE A 105 -3.26 -6.45 7.41
CA PHE A 105 -2.95 -7.19 6.20
C PHE A 105 -2.97 -8.68 6.49
N ALA A 106 -3.33 -9.47 5.50
CA ALA A 106 -3.33 -10.92 5.60
C ALA A 106 -2.91 -11.53 4.27
N ARG A 107 -2.32 -12.73 4.31
CA ARG A 107 -2.02 -13.45 3.08
C ARG A 107 -3.23 -14.19 2.58
N ARG A 108 -3.34 -14.27 1.26
CA ARG A 108 -4.32 -15.08 0.59
C ARG A 108 -3.64 -15.69 -0.64
N ALA A 109 -3.64 -17.02 -0.70
CA ALA A 109 -2.93 -17.72 -1.76
C ALA A 109 -1.45 -17.29 -1.89
N GLY A 110 -0.79 -17.06 -0.75
CA GLY A 110 0.61 -16.67 -0.69
C GLY A 110 0.90 -15.20 -0.95
N ARG A 111 -0.13 -14.39 -1.18
CA ARG A 111 0.04 -12.97 -1.50
C ARG A 111 -0.46 -12.09 -0.37
N TRP A 112 0.29 -11.03 -0.06
CA TRP A 112 -0.16 -10.03 0.89
C TRP A 112 -1.34 -9.26 0.32
N MET A 113 -2.38 -9.08 1.15
CA MET A 113 -3.59 -8.36 0.79
C MET A 113 -3.93 -7.38 1.91
N TYR A 114 -4.43 -6.21 1.54
CA TYR A 114 -5.00 -5.27 2.50
C TYR A 114 -6.35 -5.82 2.98
N LEU A 115 -6.55 -5.89 4.28
CA LEU A 115 -7.79 -6.43 4.82
C LEU A 115 -8.72 -5.29 5.26
N ASP A 116 -8.31 -4.50 6.24
CA ASP A 116 -9.10 -3.39 6.76
C ASP A 116 -8.21 -2.50 7.64
N ALA A 117 -8.83 -1.51 8.28
CA ALA A 117 -8.16 -0.63 9.23
C ALA A 117 -8.78 -0.82 10.60
N GLU A 118 -7.92 -0.68 11.62
CA GLU A 118 -8.39 -0.67 13.00
C GLU A 118 -9.10 0.64 13.34
#